data_1d04eb419c124ef75737e7b87d0103ac
#
_entry.id   1d04eb419c124ef75737e7b87d0103ac
#
_cell.length_a   1.000
_cell.length_b   1.000
_cell.length_c   1.000
_cell.angle_alpha   90.00
_cell.angle_beta   90.00
_cell.angle_gamma   90.00
#
_symmetry.space_group_name_H-M   'P 1'
#
loop_
_entity.id
_entity.type
_entity.pdbx_description
1 polymer ?
#
loop_
_entity_poly.entity_id
_entity_poly.type
_entity_poly.pdbx_seq_one_letter_code
_entity_poly.pdbx_strand_id
1 'polypeptide(L)' 'MGREQSQRIREWARANGYNPSSRGSISQDIRRAYDAAGA' A
#
# COMPACT_ATOMS: atom_id res chain seq x y z
N MET A 1 -0.85 3.67 -15.13
CA MET A 1 -1.40 2.59 -14.72
C MET A 1 -0.94 2.05 -13.42
N GLY A 2 -0.01 1.19 -13.29
CA GLY A 2 0.33 0.63 -12.01
C GLY A 2 1.01 1.60 -11.06
N ARG A 3 1.64 2.60 -11.57
CA ARG A 3 2.38 3.53 -10.74
C ARG A 3 1.50 4.32 -9.81
N GLU A 4 0.43 4.85 -10.32
CA GLU A 4 -0.47 5.65 -9.50
C GLU A 4 -1.07 4.82 -8.40
N GLN A 5 -1.44 3.61 -8.73
CA GLN A 5 -2.04 2.75 -7.75
C GLN A 5 -1.05 2.40 -6.65
N SER A 6 0.17 2.08 -7.02
CA SER A 6 1.19 1.74 -6.04
C SER A 6 1.46 2.90 -5.10
N GLN A 7 1.49 4.09 -5.66
CA GLN A 7 1.75 5.26 -4.86
C GLN A 7 0.63 5.49 -3.85
N ARG A 8 -0.60 5.31 -4.27
CA ARG A 8 -1.73 5.49 -3.37
C ARG A 8 -1.71 4.47 -2.25
N ILE A 9 -1.41 3.24 -2.58
CA ILE A 9 -1.34 2.21 -1.58
C ILE A 9 -0.23 2.51 -0.59
N ARG A 10 0.89 3.03 -1.07
CA ARG A 10 1.99 3.37 -0.20
C ARG A 10 1.61 4.45 0.78
N GLU A 11 0.98 5.49 0.30
CA GLU A 11 0.58 6.58 1.16
C GLU A 11 -0.45 6.11 2.18
N TRP A 12 -1.39 5.33 1.71
CA TRP A 12 -2.40 4.79 2.62
C TRP A 12 -1.76 3.92 3.69
N ALA A 13 -0.79 3.11 3.29
CA ALA A 13 -0.13 2.23 4.22
C ALA A 13 0.62 3.00 5.28
N ARG A 14 1.32 4.03 4.88
CA ARG A 14 2.06 4.85 5.82
C ARG A 14 1.13 5.49 6.83
N ALA A 15 0.02 5.98 6.35
CA ALA A 15 -0.94 6.63 7.22
C ALA A 15 -1.56 5.64 8.19
N ASN A 16 -1.54 4.37 7.84
CA ASN A 16 -2.13 3.34 8.69
C ASN A 16 -1.09 2.56 9.50
N GLY A 17 0.13 3.01 9.50
CA GLY A 17 1.15 2.38 10.32
C GLY A 17 1.87 1.23 9.67
N TYR A 18 1.68 1.04 8.38
CA TYR A 18 2.39 0.00 7.66
C TYR A 18 3.73 0.51 7.16
N ASN A 19 4.58 -0.41 6.77
CA ASN A 19 5.90 -0.07 6.28
C ASN A 19 6.07 -0.55 4.84
N PRO A 20 5.56 0.20 3.89
CA PRO A 20 5.56 -0.28 2.50
C PRO A 20 6.91 -0.18 1.79
N SER A 21 7.84 0.52 2.33
CA SER A 21 9.09 0.73 1.62
C SER A 21 10.22 -0.11 2.14
N SER A 22 9.93 -1.25 2.68
CA SER A 22 10.99 -2.06 3.20
C SER A 22 11.85 -2.62 2.09
N ARG A 23 11.29 -2.94 0.97
CA ARG A 23 12.04 -3.49 -0.12
C ARG A 23 11.70 -2.90 -1.44
N GLY A 24 11.01 -1.83 -1.46
CA GLY A 24 10.61 -1.20 -2.70
C GLY A 24 9.38 -1.80 -3.30
N SER A 25 8.87 -2.87 -2.75
CA SER A 25 7.63 -3.44 -3.25
C SER A 25 6.62 -3.50 -2.13
N ILE A 26 5.37 -3.42 -2.47
CA ILE A 26 4.29 -3.45 -1.50
C ILE A 26 3.96 -4.90 -1.19
N SER A 27 3.97 -5.26 0.08
CA SER A 27 3.69 -6.62 0.46
C SER A 27 2.21 -6.94 0.24
N GLN A 28 1.92 -8.22 0.14
CA GLN A 28 0.56 -8.65 -0.08
C GLN A 28 -0.35 -8.29 1.07
N ASP A 29 0.18 -8.27 2.26
CA ASP A 29 -0.61 -7.91 3.44
C ASP A 29 -1.12 -6.49 3.34
N ILE A 30 -0.28 -5.59 2.91
CA ILE A 30 -0.68 -4.21 2.77
C ILE A 30 -1.72 -4.07 1.66
N ARG A 31 -1.51 -4.78 0.58
CA ARG A 31 -2.44 -4.70 -0.52
C ARG A 31 -3.81 -5.23 -0.13
N ARG A 32 -3.82 -6.30 0.65
CA ARG A 32 -5.06 -6.87 1.12
C ARG A 32 -5.78 -5.90 2.04
N ALA A 33 -5.05 -5.30 2.95
CA ALA A 33 -5.63 -4.33 3.85
C ALA A 33 -6.20 -3.14 3.09
N TYR A 34 -5.48 -2.70 2.08
CA TYR A 34 -5.91 -1.58 1.27
C TYR A 34 -7.21 -1.92 0.54
N ASP A 35 -7.26 -3.11 -0.01
CA ASP A 35 -8.42 -3.56 -0.74
C ASP A 35 -9.61 -3.74 0.19
N ALA A 36 -9.37 -4.28 1.35
CA ALA A 36 -10.43 -4.49 2.32
C ALA A 36 -10.96 -3.17 2.86
N ALA A 37 -10.11 -2.18 2.92
CA ALA A 37 -10.54 -0.86 3.38
C ALA A 37 -11.39 -0.14 2.35
N GLY A 38 -11.36 -0.59 1.14
CA GLY A 38 -12.14 0.05 0.09
C GLY A 38 -11.58 1.40 -0.29
N ALA A 39 -10.32 1.61 -0.05
CA ALA A 39 -9.74 2.94 -0.30
C ALA A 39 -9.41 3.17 -1.78
#